data_495fa2e7533028e85956c82b1963f461
#
_entry.id   495fa2e7533028e85956c82b1963f461
#
_cell.length_a   1.000
_cell.length_b   1.000
_cell.length_c   1.000
_cell.angle_alpha   90.00
_cell.angle_beta   90.00
_cell.angle_gamma   90.00
#
_symmetry.space_group_name_H-M   'P 1'
#
loop_
_entity.id
_entity.type
_entity.pdbx_description
1 polymer ?
#
loop_
_entity_poly.entity_id
_entity_poly.type
_entity_poly.pdbx_seq_one_letter_code
_entity_poly.pdbx_strand_id
1 'polypeptide(L)'
;MKKIGITGGIGAGKSLICEVFQLLGIPNYPADFRAKWLQSNDPELKAKIAFHFGKEAYFENGELNRSYLSKEVFGDDEKLNLLNRLVHPAVADDFNNWCTQHADKPYVLKEAALLFETGSYKQLDATINVHANQDLRLKRTLERDPDRSEENVLSIMKKQFSDEERIDLADFIIYNDESRSVIKQVMELHEKLLQ
;
A
#
# COMPACT_ATOMS: atom_id res chain seq x y z
N MET A 1 -15.89 -0.13 -14.73
CA MET A 1 -14.51 0.22 -14.34
C MET A 1 -13.95 -0.88 -13.45
N LYS A 2 -12.83 -1.50 -13.82
CA LYS A 2 -12.17 -2.52 -13.00
C LYS A 2 -11.32 -1.87 -11.89
N LYS A 3 -11.24 -2.52 -10.72
CA LYS A 3 -10.39 -2.10 -9.58
C LYS A 3 -9.22 -3.07 -9.48
N ILE A 4 -8.02 -2.62 -9.80
CA ILE A 4 -6.82 -3.45 -9.86
C ILE A 4 -5.90 -3.13 -8.69
N GLY A 5 -5.58 -4.16 -7.89
CA GLY A 5 -4.60 -4.01 -6.80
C GLY A 5 -3.18 -4.09 -7.32
N ILE A 6 -2.29 -3.24 -6.81
CA ILE A 6 -0.85 -3.38 -7.07
C ILE A 6 -0.10 -3.46 -5.75
N THR A 7 0.68 -4.53 -5.58
CA THR A 7 1.46 -4.82 -4.38
C THR A 7 2.85 -5.30 -4.73
N GLY A 8 3.63 -5.63 -3.71
CA GLY A 8 5.00 -6.14 -3.84
C GLY A 8 5.81 -5.79 -2.59
N GLY A 9 6.88 -6.51 -2.35
CA GLY A 9 7.74 -6.29 -1.19
C GLY A 9 8.30 -4.86 -1.11
N ILE A 10 8.71 -4.45 0.09
CA ILE A 10 9.45 -3.20 0.26
C ILE A 10 10.65 -3.19 -0.70
N GLY A 11 10.91 -2.09 -1.40
CA GLY A 11 11.99 -1.97 -2.39
C GLY A 11 11.70 -2.58 -3.76
N ALA A 12 10.53 -3.20 -4.00
CA ALA A 12 10.19 -3.81 -5.29
C ALA A 12 9.96 -2.79 -6.42
N GLY A 13 9.70 -1.51 -6.10
CA GLY A 13 9.50 -0.45 -7.08
C GLY A 13 8.04 -0.26 -7.52
N LYS A 14 7.07 -0.58 -6.67
CA LYS A 14 5.63 -0.37 -6.93
C LYS A 14 5.29 1.02 -7.46
N SER A 15 5.79 2.05 -6.79
CA SER A 15 5.49 3.45 -7.14
C SER A 15 5.96 3.80 -8.56
N LEU A 16 7.14 3.31 -8.98
CA LEU A 16 7.62 3.46 -10.35
C LEU A 16 6.63 2.82 -11.35
N ILE A 17 6.15 1.62 -11.05
CA ILE A 17 5.17 0.92 -11.91
C ILE A 17 3.87 1.72 -11.98
N CYS A 18 3.38 2.23 -10.83
CA CYS A 18 2.20 3.08 -10.78
C CYS A 18 2.37 4.36 -11.61
N GLU A 19 3.53 5.01 -11.58
CA GLU A 19 3.86 6.18 -12.40
C GLU A 19 3.77 5.85 -13.90
N VAL A 20 4.27 4.69 -14.33
CA VAL A 20 4.15 4.28 -15.75
C VAL A 20 2.68 4.10 -16.15
N PHE A 21 1.84 3.48 -15.31
CA PHE A 21 0.40 3.39 -15.57
C PHE A 21 -0.27 4.78 -15.57
N GLN A 22 0.15 5.69 -14.72
CA GLN A 22 -0.37 7.07 -14.71
C GLN A 22 -0.04 7.82 -16.01
N LEU A 23 1.14 7.61 -16.61
CA LEU A 23 1.48 8.15 -17.94
C LEU A 23 0.56 7.58 -19.03
N LEU A 24 -0.01 6.39 -18.85
CA LEU A 24 -1.02 5.80 -19.73
C LEU A 24 -2.45 6.29 -19.42
N GLY A 25 -2.61 7.25 -18.51
CA GLY A 25 -3.90 7.84 -18.14
C GLY A 25 -4.69 7.02 -17.11
N ILE A 26 -4.06 6.05 -16.45
CA ILE A 26 -4.69 5.21 -15.42
C ILE A 26 -4.47 5.82 -14.04
N PRO A 27 -5.54 6.18 -13.30
CA PRO A 27 -5.42 6.73 -11.96
C PRO A 27 -4.89 5.71 -10.96
N ASN A 28 -4.04 6.17 -10.03
CA ASN A 28 -3.49 5.38 -8.93
C ASN A 28 -3.96 5.94 -7.57
N TYR A 29 -4.52 5.07 -6.73
CA TYR A 29 -4.88 5.36 -5.34
C TYR A 29 -3.80 4.79 -4.40
N PRO A 30 -2.95 5.61 -3.80
CA PRO A 30 -1.89 5.18 -2.89
C PRO A 30 -2.46 4.94 -1.48
N ALA A 31 -2.93 3.70 -1.21
CA ALA A 31 -3.69 3.39 0.00
C ALA A 31 -2.91 3.66 1.30
N ASP A 32 -1.60 3.37 1.34
CA ASP A 32 -0.76 3.61 2.52
C ASP A 32 -0.62 5.11 2.83
N PHE A 33 -0.53 5.95 1.80
CA PHE A 33 -0.53 7.40 1.96
C PHE A 33 -1.91 7.90 2.41
N ARG A 34 -2.98 7.42 1.78
CA ARG A 34 -4.36 7.81 2.12
C ARG A 34 -4.72 7.41 3.55
N ALA A 35 -4.29 6.22 4.01
CA ALA A 35 -4.46 5.81 5.39
C ALA A 35 -3.83 6.81 6.38
N LYS A 36 -2.61 7.28 6.11
CA LYS A 36 -1.93 8.29 6.93
C LYS A 36 -2.63 9.64 6.87
N TRP A 37 -3.12 10.02 5.70
CA TRP A 37 -3.85 11.27 5.50
C TRP A 37 -5.18 11.25 6.25
N LEU A 38 -5.97 10.17 6.16
CA LEU A 38 -7.26 10.02 6.83
C LEU A 38 -7.11 10.07 8.36
N GLN A 39 -6.09 9.40 8.92
CA GLN A 39 -5.81 9.49 10.36
C GLN A 39 -5.57 10.93 10.84
N SER A 40 -5.11 11.82 9.98
CA SER A 40 -4.85 13.21 10.33
C SER A 40 -6.03 14.16 9.98
N ASN A 41 -6.85 13.80 8.99
CA ASN A 41 -7.79 14.74 8.36
C ASN A 41 -9.26 14.30 8.39
N ASP A 42 -9.55 13.01 8.58
CA ASP A 42 -10.93 12.53 8.70
C ASP A 42 -11.43 12.73 10.14
N PRO A 43 -12.47 13.58 10.37
CA PRO A 43 -12.93 13.91 11.72
C PRO A 43 -13.48 12.71 12.49
N GLU A 44 -14.16 11.78 11.78
CA GLU A 44 -14.76 10.60 12.40
C GLU A 44 -13.69 9.60 12.83
N LEU A 45 -12.71 9.34 11.95
CA LEU A 45 -11.58 8.46 12.27
C LEU A 45 -10.73 9.04 13.40
N LYS A 46 -10.49 10.36 13.40
CA LYS A 46 -9.78 11.06 14.49
C LYS A 46 -10.49 10.87 15.82
N ALA A 47 -11.80 11.06 15.87
CA ALA A 47 -12.60 10.88 17.09
C ALA A 47 -12.50 9.44 17.60
N LYS A 48 -12.59 8.44 16.72
CA LYS A 48 -12.46 7.02 17.06
C LYS A 48 -11.06 6.69 17.59
N ILE A 49 -10.01 7.19 16.94
CA ILE A 49 -8.62 6.97 17.41
C ILE A 49 -8.42 7.63 18.78
N ALA A 50 -8.83 8.89 18.97
CA ALA A 50 -8.70 9.57 20.26
C ALA A 50 -9.50 8.91 21.37
N PHE A 51 -10.66 8.32 21.06
CA PHE A 51 -11.48 7.58 22.02
C PHE A 51 -10.77 6.30 22.51
N HIS A 52 -10.13 5.55 21.62
CA HIS A 52 -9.53 4.27 21.96
C HIS A 52 -8.07 4.35 22.42
N PHE A 53 -7.31 5.34 21.94
CA PHE A 53 -5.88 5.49 22.21
C PHE A 53 -5.53 6.69 23.09
N GLY A 54 -6.52 7.49 23.50
CA GLY A 54 -6.32 8.69 24.28
C GLY A 54 -6.15 9.95 23.44
N LYS A 55 -6.35 11.10 24.09
CA LYS A 55 -6.23 12.42 23.45
C LYS A 55 -4.81 12.71 22.99
N GLU A 56 -3.82 12.10 23.63
CA GLU A 56 -2.39 12.19 23.35
C GLU A 56 -2.02 11.64 21.95
N ALA A 57 -2.93 10.87 21.31
CA ALA A 57 -2.79 10.45 19.94
C ALA A 57 -2.78 11.63 18.94
N TYR A 58 -3.19 12.81 19.39
CA TYR A 58 -3.15 14.04 18.61
C TYR A 58 -2.51 15.17 19.40
N PHE A 59 -1.76 16.04 18.70
CA PHE A 59 -1.30 17.30 19.26
C PHE A 59 -2.42 18.32 19.37
N GLU A 60 -2.21 19.40 20.13
CA GLU A 60 -3.18 20.49 20.30
C GLU A 60 -3.59 21.15 18.97
N ASN A 61 -2.68 21.18 17.98
CA ASN A 61 -2.96 21.67 16.63
C ASN A 61 -3.78 20.67 15.77
N GLY A 62 -4.16 19.51 16.33
CA GLY A 62 -4.95 18.49 15.67
C GLY A 62 -4.17 17.54 14.75
N GLU A 63 -2.86 17.65 14.67
CA GLU A 63 -2.00 16.71 13.93
C GLU A 63 -1.83 15.38 14.69
N LEU A 64 -1.70 14.28 13.94
CA LEU A 64 -1.48 12.95 14.52
C LEU A 64 -0.12 12.86 15.20
N ASN A 65 -0.10 12.50 16.48
CA ASN A 65 1.11 12.18 17.22
C ASN A 65 1.57 10.74 16.90
N ARG A 66 2.25 10.61 15.76
CA ARG A 66 2.71 9.30 15.25
C ARG A 66 3.63 8.58 16.21
N SER A 67 4.47 9.33 16.94
CA SER A 67 5.41 8.76 17.92
C SER A 67 4.67 8.10 19.08
N TYR A 68 3.65 8.79 19.61
CA TYR A 68 2.79 8.26 20.65
C TYR A 68 2.04 7.01 20.18
N LEU A 69 1.31 7.12 19.07
CA LEU A 69 0.49 6.02 18.54
C LEU A 69 1.37 4.80 18.19
N SER A 70 2.55 5.03 17.63
CA SER A 70 3.50 3.95 17.35
C SER A 70 3.95 3.23 18.61
N LYS A 71 4.20 3.96 19.71
CA LYS A 71 4.56 3.37 21.01
C LYS A 71 3.41 2.55 21.60
N GLU A 72 2.18 3.06 21.48
CA GLU A 72 0.99 2.37 21.99
C GLU A 72 0.74 1.02 21.30
N VAL A 73 1.03 0.92 20.01
CA VAL A 73 0.80 -0.32 19.23
C VAL A 73 2.06 -1.19 19.12
N PHE A 74 3.23 -0.69 19.53
CA PHE A 74 4.48 -1.44 19.42
C PHE A 74 4.51 -2.59 20.44
N GLY A 75 4.58 -3.82 19.93
CA GLY A 75 4.60 -5.02 20.78
C GLY A 75 3.24 -5.41 21.36
N ASP A 76 2.16 -4.75 20.94
CA ASP A 76 0.79 -5.03 21.37
C ASP A 76 -0.08 -5.32 20.11
N ASP A 77 -0.21 -6.60 19.80
CA ASP A 77 -0.96 -7.04 18.62
C ASP A 77 -2.46 -6.72 18.72
N GLU A 78 -3.03 -6.68 19.95
CA GLU A 78 -4.45 -6.35 20.15
C GLU A 78 -4.69 -4.87 19.82
N LYS A 79 -3.84 -3.96 20.30
CA LYS A 79 -3.90 -2.54 19.99
C LYS A 79 -3.63 -2.27 18.50
N LEU A 80 -2.66 -2.95 17.90
CA LEU A 80 -2.40 -2.85 16.47
C LEU A 80 -3.61 -3.30 15.64
N ASN A 81 -4.22 -4.43 16.01
CA ASN A 81 -5.44 -4.93 15.38
C ASN A 81 -6.63 -3.97 15.57
N LEU A 82 -6.75 -3.36 16.75
CA LEU A 82 -7.76 -2.34 17.00
C LEU A 82 -7.58 -1.13 16.08
N LEU A 83 -6.36 -0.59 15.99
CA LEU A 83 -6.06 0.53 15.10
C LEU A 83 -6.39 0.18 13.63
N ASN A 84 -6.00 -1.00 13.19
CA ASN A 84 -6.30 -1.48 11.83
C ASN A 84 -7.82 -1.59 11.59
N ARG A 85 -8.60 -2.09 12.56
CA ARG A 85 -10.07 -2.14 12.46
C ARG A 85 -10.73 -0.76 12.36
N LEU A 86 -10.10 0.29 12.86
CA LEU A 86 -10.58 1.65 12.71
C LEU A 86 -10.20 2.25 11.35
N VAL A 87 -8.95 2.02 10.92
CA VAL A 87 -8.38 2.64 9.72
C VAL A 87 -8.84 1.98 8.42
N HIS A 88 -8.89 0.63 8.38
CA HIS A 88 -9.20 -0.08 7.12
C HIS A 88 -10.57 0.26 6.54
N PRO A 89 -11.66 0.35 7.32
CA PRO A 89 -12.96 0.77 6.79
C PRO A 89 -12.92 2.19 6.22
N ALA A 90 -12.30 3.13 6.92
CA ALA A 90 -12.18 4.51 6.44
C ALA A 90 -11.42 4.60 5.11
N VAL A 91 -10.35 3.80 4.94
CA VAL A 91 -9.62 3.70 3.66
C VAL A 91 -10.47 3.04 2.57
N ALA A 92 -11.29 2.05 2.93
CA ALA A 92 -12.16 1.38 1.96
C ALA A 92 -13.24 2.35 1.44
N ASP A 93 -13.85 3.13 2.33
CA ASP A 93 -14.85 4.14 1.98
C ASP A 93 -14.24 5.28 1.15
N ASP A 94 -13.07 5.77 1.55
CA ASP A 94 -12.32 6.78 0.78
C ASP A 94 -11.97 6.28 -0.62
N PHE A 95 -11.49 5.03 -0.74
CA PHE A 95 -11.22 4.41 -2.04
C PHE A 95 -12.47 4.28 -2.90
N ASN A 96 -13.60 3.85 -2.34
CA ASN A 96 -14.86 3.74 -3.08
C ASN A 96 -15.34 5.11 -3.57
N ASN A 97 -15.28 6.14 -2.73
CA ASN A 97 -15.61 7.52 -3.11
C ASN A 97 -14.67 8.04 -4.20
N TRP A 98 -13.38 7.76 -4.09
CA TRP A 98 -12.40 8.12 -5.10
C TRP A 98 -12.65 7.38 -6.43
N CYS A 99 -13.04 6.12 -6.40
CA CYS A 99 -13.43 5.36 -7.58
C CYS A 99 -14.60 6.00 -8.34
N THR A 100 -15.59 6.55 -7.65
CA THR A 100 -16.73 7.20 -8.31
C THR A 100 -16.32 8.44 -9.11
N GLN A 101 -15.25 9.13 -8.67
CA GLN A 101 -14.69 10.29 -9.38
C GLN A 101 -13.93 9.91 -10.65
N HIS A 102 -13.59 8.61 -10.81
CA HIS A 102 -12.84 8.08 -11.95
C HIS A 102 -13.65 7.03 -12.74
N ALA A 103 -14.98 7.09 -12.64
CA ALA A 103 -15.86 6.10 -13.27
C ALA A 103 -15.76 6.06 -14.81
N ASP A 104 -15.23 7.11 -15.41
CA ASP A 104 -14.96 7.25 -16.86
C ASP A 104 -13.74 6.41 -17.31
N LYS A 105 -12.91 5.93 -16.39
CA LYS A 105 -11.71 5.16 -16.71
C LYS A 105 -12.03 3.66 -16.89
N PRO A 106 -11.30 2.97 -17.77
CA PRO A 106 -11.50 1.52 -17.95
C PRO A 106 -11.17 0.75 -16.66
N TYR A 107 -10.14 1.17 -15.96
CA TYR A 107 -9.75 0.65 -14.64
C TYR A 107 -8.99 1.69 -13.84
N VAL A 108 -8.81 1.41 -12.54
CA VAL A 108 -8.00 2.18 -11.61
C VAL A 108 -7.05 1.26 -10.85
N LEU A 109 -5.93 1.81 -10.37
CA LEU A 109 -5.00 1.08 -9.49
C LEU A 109 -5.24 1.45 -8.03
N LYS A 110 -5.12 0.46 -7.14
CA LYS A 110 -5.00 0.62 -5.70
C LYS A 110 -3.64 0.09 -5.25
N GLU A 111 -2.70 0.99 -4.96
CA GLU A 111 -1.39 0.64 -4.47
C GLU A 111 -1.42 0.42 -2.96
N ALA A 112 -0.96 -0.76 -2.50
CA ALA A 112 -0.81 -1.06 -1.08
C ALA A 112 0.36 -2.03 -0.84
N ALA A 113 1.16 -1.79 0.19
CA ALA A 113 2.30 -2.63 0.53
C ALA A 113 1.90 -3.97 1.16
N LEU A 114 0.75 -4.01 1.84
CA LEU A 114 0.24 -5.18 2.58
C LEU A 114 -1.12 -5.64 2.03
N LEU A 115 -1.27 -5.66 0.70
CA LEU A 115 -2.53 -5.94 0.02
C LEU A 115 -3.05 -7.35 0.32
N PHE A 116 -2.16 -8.34 0.29
CA PHE A 116 -2.47 -9.74 0.52
C PHE A 116 -2.60 -10.04 2.01
N GLU A 117 -1.67 -9.54 2.82
CA GLU A 117 -1.61 -9.73 4.28
C GLU A 117 -2.88 -9.21 4.98
N THR A 118 -3.43 -8.10 4.50
CA THR A 118 -4.68 -7.52 5.04
C THR A 118 -5.94 -8.16 4.47
N GLY A 119 -5.82 -8.98 3.42
CA GLY A 119 -6.96 -9.56 2.71
C GLY A 119 -7.75 -8.54 1.87
N SER A 120 -7.28 -7.29 1.74
CA SER A 120 -7.99 -6.22 1.02
C SER A 120 -8.06 -6.46 -0.49
N TYR A 121 -7.23 -7.36 -1.02
CA TYR A 121 -7.28 -7.80 -2.42
C TYR A 121 -8.59 -8.49 -2.80
N LYS A 122 -9.31 -9.11 -1.85
CA LYS A 122 -10.57 -9.82 -2.08
C LYS A 122 -11.71 -8.93 -2.59
N GLN A 123 -11.54 -7.61 -2.49
CA GLN A 123 -12.52 -6.60 -2.94
C GLN A 123 -12.12 -5.99 -4.31
N LEU A 124 -11.12 -6.55 -4.97
CA LEU A 124 -10.58 -6.06 -6.23
C LEU A 124 -10.84 -7.07 -7.35
N ASP A 125 -10.90 -6.59 -8.58
CA ASP A 125 -11.17 -7.43 -9.75
C ASP A 125 -9.96 -8.25 -10.19
N ALA A 126 -8.74 -7.73 -9.94
CA ALA A 126 -7.48 -8.44 -10.15
C ALA A 126 -6.34 -7.79 -9.37
N THR A 127 -5.21 -8.49 -9.29
CA THR A 127 -4.02 -8.09 -8.55
C THR A 127 -2.75 -8.18 -9.40
N ILE A 128 -1.85 -7.21 -9.19
CA ILE A 128 -0.51 -7.16 -9.78
C ILE A 128 0.51 -7.26 -8.65
N ASN A 129 1.40 -8.25 -8.68
CA ASN A 129 2.57 -8.29 -7.83
C ASN A 129 3.79 -7.73 -8.57
N VAL A 130 4.42 -6.69 -8.02
CA VAL A 130 5.72 -6.21 -8.49
C VAL A 130 6.80 -7.02 -7.80
N HIS A 131 7.50 -7.83 -8.57
CA HIS A 131 8.52 -8.74 -8.07
C HIS A 131 9.95 -8.20 -8.34
N ALA A 132 10.78 -8.27 -7.32
CA ALA A 132 12.24 -8.17 -7.41
C ALA A 132 12.83 -9.04 -6.30
N ASN A 133 13.99 -9.65 -6.52
CA ASN A 133 14.61 -10.50 -5.51
C ASN A 133 14.97 -9.71 -4.24
N GLN A 134 15.09 -10.42 -3.12
CA GLN A 134 15.24 -9.81 -1.80
C GLN A 134 16.49 -8.92 -1.70
N ASP A 135 17.62 -9.36 -2.24
CA ASP A 135 18.89 -8.62 -2.15
C ASP A 135 18.79 -7.27 -2.88
N LEU A 136 18.19 -7.27 -4.07
CA LEU A 136 17.95 -6.05 -4.84
C LEU A 136 16.98 -5.11 -4.13
N ARG A 137 15.92 -5.65 -3.53
CA ARG A 137 14.95 -4.87 -2.74
C ARG A 137 15.59 -4.25 -1.50
N LEU A 138 16.45 -5.02 -0.79
CA LEU A 138 17.20 -4.54 0.36
C LEU A 138 18.13 -3.39 -0.04
N LYS A 139 18.95 -3.60 -1.07
CA LYS A 139 19.86 -2.59 -1.60
C LYS A 139 19.10 -1.29 -1.95
N ARG A 140 18.05 -1.38 -2.77
CA ARG A 140 17.23 -0.22 -3.18
C ARG A 140 16.58 0.51 -2.00
N THR A 141 16.19 -0.24 -0.96
CA THR A 141 15.58 0.37 0.22
C THR A 141 16.60 1.14 1.03
N LEU A 142 17.81 0.59 1.24
CA LEU A 142 18.89 1.27 1.97
C LEU A 142 19.41 2.50 1.22
N GLU A 143 19.50 2.44 -0.11
CA GLU A 143 19.90 3.58 -0.95
C GLU A 143 18.85 4.72 -0.89
N ARG A 144 17.56 4.39 -0.88
CA ARG A 144 16.48 5.38 -0.81
C ARG A 144 16.30 6.00 0.57
N ASP A 145 16.44 5.18 1.61
CA ASP A 145 16.16 5.53 3.01
C ASP A 145 17.44 5.36 3.85
N PRO A 146 18.47 6.23 3.72
CA PRO A 146 19.80 6.02 4.33
C PRO A 146 19.78 6.04 5.87
N ASP A 147 18.74 6.61 6.47
CA ASP A 147 18.56 6.62 7.93
C ASP A 147 18.06 5.27 8.50
N ARG A 148 17.70 4.32 7.64
CA ARG A 148 17.27 2.99 8.07
C ARG A 148 18.44 2.03 8.16
N SER A 149 18.50 1.27 9.27
CA SER A 149 19.42 0.15 9.37
C SER A 149 18.96 -1.04 8.51
N GLU A 150 19.91 -1.86 8.06
CA GLU A 150 19.62 -3.11 7.35
C GLU A 150 18.71 -4.03 8.18
N GLU A 151 18.97 -4.16 9.48
CA GLU A 151 18.15 -4.93 10.41
C GLU A 151 16.68 -4.47 10.42
N ASN A 152 16.46 -3.15 10.39
CA ASN A 152 15.10 -2.59 10.32
C ASN A 152 14.41 -2.98 9.02
N VAL A 153 15.11 -2.90 7.87
CA VAL A 153 14.54 -3.27 6.56
C VAL A 153 14.21 -4.76 6.53
N LEU A 154 15.11 -5.62 6.99
CA LEU A 154 14.90 -7.07 7.07
C LEU A 154 13.71 -7.43 8.00
N SER A 155 13.56 -6.70 9.11
CA SER A 155 12.39 -6.87 10.00
C SER A 155 11.07 -6.54 9.30
N ILE A 156 11.05 -5.50 8.45
CA ILE A 156 9.88 -5.16 7.65
C ILE A 156 9.60 -6.25 6.61
N MET A 157 10.64 -6.75 5.94
CA MET A 157 10.50 -7.83 4.94
C MET A 157 9.91 -9.11 5.55
N LYS A 158 10.33 -9.46 6.77
CA LYS A 158 9.81 -10.63 7.52
C LYS A 158 8.33 -10.53 7.89
N LYS A 159 7.76 -9.32 7.94
CA LYS A 159 6.34 -9.09 8.23
C LYS A 159 5.46 -9.16 6.97
N GLN A 160 6.06 -9.13 5.79
CA GLN A 160 5.37 -9.29 4.53
C GLN A 160 5.34 -10.78 4.14
N PHE A 161 4.37 -11.18 3.34
CA PHE A 161 4.37 -12.50 2.71
C PHE A 161 5.67 -12.74 1.95
N SER A 162 6.08 -14.00 1.83
CA SER A 162 7.24 -14.40 1.01
C SER A 162 7.02 -14.06 -0.47
N ASP A 163 8.09 -14.08 -1.25
CA ASP A 163 7.99 -13.80 -2.69
C ASP A 163 7.14 -14.87 -3.39
N GLU A 164 7.25 -16.14 -2.96
CA GLU A 164 6.46 -17.26 -3.45
C GLU A 164 4.98 -17.07 -3.14
N GLU A 165 4.61 -16.77 -1.89
CA GLU A 165 3.22 -16.54 -1.51
C GLU A 165 2.59 -15.39 -2.31
N ARG A 166 3.33 -14.30 -2.55
CA ARG A 166 2.82 -13.19 -3.36
C ARG A 166 2.68 -13.53 -4.83
N ILE A 167 3.57 -14.35 -5.38
CA ILE A 167 3.50 -14.84 -6.77
C ILE A 167 2.27 -15.73 -6.94
N ASP A 168 2.04 -16.65 -6.00
CA ASP A 168 0.91 -17.60 -6.07
C ASP A 168 -0.45 -16.91 -5.93
N LEU A 169 -0.52 -15.81 -5.18
CA LEU A 169 -1.76 -15.06 -4.95
C LEU A 169 -2.08 -14.05 -6.04
N ALA A 170 -1.09 -13.62 -6.83
CA ALA A 170 -1.27 -12.54 -7.79
C ALA A 170 -1.81 -13.05 -9.14
N ASP A 171 -2.77 -12.32 -9.72
CA ASP A 171 -3.27 -12.61 -11.07
C ASP A 171 -2.23 -12.24 -12.14
N PHE A 172 -1.41 -11.22 -11.88
CA PHE A 172 -0.36 -10.75 -12.78
C PHE A 172 0.93 -10.45 -12.01
N ILE A 173 2.07 -10.65 -12.69
CA ILE A 173 3.39 -10.35 -12.14
C ILE A 173 4.12 -9.41 -13.08
N ILE A 174 4.70 -8.34 -12.52
CA ILE A 174 5.64 -7.46 -13.19
C ILE A 174 7.01 -7.66 -12.54
N TYR A 175 7.97 -8.16 -13.31
CA TYR A 175 9.35 -8.35 -12.85
C TYR A 175 10.13 -7.05 -12.97
N ASN A 176 10.60 -6.53 -11.85
CA ASN A 176 11.44 -5.33 -11.74
C ASN A 176 12.82 -5.71 -11.18
N ASP A 177 13.40 -6.76 -11.71
CA ASP A 177 14.66 -7.41 -11.30
C ASP A 177 15.81 -7.13 -12.27
N GLU A 178 15.67 -6.13 -13.13
CA GLU A 178 16.65 -5.73 -14.16
C GLU A 178 16.79 -6.74 -15.31
N SER A 179 16.12 -7.87 -15.29
CA SER A 179 16.17 -8.89 -16.35
C SER A 179 15.28 -8.55 -17.55
N ARG A 180 14.25 -7.72 -17.34
CA ARG A 180 13.21 -7.41 -18.34
C ARG A 180 12.87 -5.93 -18.33
N SER A 181 12.44 -5.43 -19.49
CA SER A 181 11.90 -4.08 -19.58
C SER A 181 10.58 -3.96 -18.82
N VAL A 182 10.55 -3.15 -17.76
CA VAL A 182 9.35 -2.82 -17.02
C VAL A 182 8.29 -2.16 -17.91
N ILE A 183 8.71 -1.20 -18.73
CA ILE A 183 7.81 -0.46 -19.64
C ILE A 183 7.08 -1.44 -20.56
N LYS A 184 7.80 -2.40 -21.17
CA LYS A 184 7.18 -3.39 -22.05
C LYS A 184 6.15 -4.25 -21.32
N GLN A 185 6.48 -4.73 -20.10
CA GLN A 185 5.56 -5.52 -19.28
C GLN A 185 4.30 -4.72 -18.90
N VAL A 186 4.47 -3.43 -18.54
CA VAL A 186 3.33 -2.56 -18.21
C VAL A 186 2.44 -2.33 -19.43
N MET A 187 3.00 -2.07 -20.60
CA MET A 187 2.24 -1.89 -21.84
C MET A 187 1.43 -3.14 -22.20
N GLU A 188 2.06 -4.31 -22.18
CA GLU A 188 1.39 -5.59 -22.46
C GLU A 188 0.26 -5.89 -21.46
N LEU A 189 0.48 -5.57 -20.17
CA LEU A 189 -0.54 -5.75 -19.16
C LEU A 189 -1.67 -4.72 -19.30
N HIS A 190 -1.34 -3.46 -19.61
CA HIS A 190 -2.33 -2.43 -19.86
C HIS A 190 -3.30 -2.85 -20.97
N GLU A 191 -2.80 -3.34 -22.10
CA GLU A 191 -3.63 -3.84 -23.20
C GLU A 191 -4.57 -4.97 -22.77
N LYS A 192 -4.10 -5.91 -21.92
CA LYS A 192 -4.93 -6.99 -21.36
C LYS A 192 -6.01 -6.47 -20.42
N LEU A 193 -5.72 -5.46 -19.63
CA LEU A 193 -6.69 -4.89 -18.68
C LEU A 193 -7.77 -4.03 -19.35
N LEU A 194 -7.52 -3.53 -20.56
CA LEU A 194 -8.51 -2.82 -21.39
C LEU A 194 -9.57 -3.74 -22.02
N GLN A 195 -9.30 -5.02 -22.14
CA GLN A 195 -10.24 -6.05 -22.64
C GLN A 195 -11.22 -6.47 -21.53
#